data_cee3157cd4a192d11b9e6d9b70eb51b5
#
_entry.id   cee3157cd4a192d11b9e6d9b70eb51b5
#
_cell.length_a   1.000
_cell.length_b   1.000
_cell.length_c   1.000
_cell.angle_alpha   90.00
_cell.angle_beta   90.00
_cell.angle_gamma   90.00
#
_symmetry.space_group_name_H-M   'P 1'
#
loop_
_entity.id
_entity.type
_entity.pdbx_description
1 polymer ?
#
loop_
_entity_poly.entity_id
_entity_poly.type
_entity_poly.pdbx_seq_one_letter_code
_entity_poly.pdbx_strand_id
1 'polypeptide(L)'
;KDHILATGGNCEIVVGNSADLKIIKSLVQKAVDSFGKIDLVVANAGITTFGDFFEYQPESLRQLLDVNLFGSFFLVQEASKVMKEQQTGGSIVLTSSVTGHQAHPFLAAYGMTKAAIEQLAKNLVIDLSPLGININTVAPGATLTERTLEDKDYLSTWSRITPMGKPATVQDIAEAMIFLLSPQARHITGQSLVVDGGWTAVGVSPY
;
A
#
# COMPACT_ATOMS: atom_id res chain seq x y z
N LYS A 1 -4.21 16.06 10.03
CA LYS A 1 -5.56 16.59 10.17
C LYS A 1 -5.59 18.06 9.79
N ASP A 2 -4.78 18.88 10.43
CA ASP A 2 -4.81 20.35 10.28
C ASP A 2 -4.61 20.82 8.85
N HIS A 3 -3.72 20.18 8.09
CA HIS A 3 -3.51 20.48 6.67
C HIS A 3 -4.78 20.25 5.83
N ILE A 4 -5.47 19.12 6.04
CA ILE A 4 -6.73 18.81 5.31
C ILE A 4 -7.83 19.80 5.67
N LEU A 5 -7.96 20.13 6.96
CA LEU A 5 -8.93 21.12 7.41
C LEU A 5 -8.65 22.51 6.84
N ALA A 6 -7.36 22.92 6.79
CA ALA A 6 -6.94 24.21 6.22
C ALA A 6 -7.25 24.34 4.73
N THR A 7 -7.35 23.22 3.99
CA THR A 7 -7.72 23.20 2.56
C THR A 7 -9.23 23.03 2.35
N GLY A 8 -10.05 23.09 3.42
CA GLY A 8 -11.51 22.97 3.35
C GLY A 8 -12.03 21.53 3.33
N GLY A 9 -11.17 20.53 3.50
CA GLY A 9 -11.58 19.14 3.61
C GLY A 9 -12.03 18.79 5.04
N ASN A 10 -12.75 17.68 5.17
CA ASN A 10 -13.11 17.09 6.46
C ASN A 10 -12.15 15.93 6.79
N CYS A 11 -11.72 15.84 8.03
CA CYS A 11 -10.79 14.78 8.46
C CYS A 11 -11.00 14.39 9.90
N GLU A 12 -11.11 13.07 10.13
CA GLU A 12 -11.08 12.46 11.45
C GLU A 12 -9.84 11.57 11.61
N ILE A 13 -9.38 11.38 12.83
CA ILE A 13 -8.20 10.59 13.16
C ILE A 13 -8.55 9.56 14.24
N VAL A 14 -8.06 8.34 14.06
CA VAL A 14 -7.97 7.31 15.09
C VAL A 14 -6.49 6.98 15.28
N VAL A 15 -5.97 7.22 16.46
CA VAL A 15 -4.56 6.93 16.81
C VAL A 15 -4.48 5.55 17.44
N GLY A 16 -3.61 4.69 16.92
CA GLY A 16 -3.42 3.35 17.46
C GLY A 16 -2.53 2.47 16.58
N ASN A 17 -2.34 1.22 17.00
CA ASN A 17 -1.61 0.23 16.23
C ASN A 17 -2.47 -0.27 15.07
N SER A 18 -1.98 -0.11 13.85
CA SER A 18 -2.65 -0.59 12.62
C SER A 18 -2.79 -2.12 12.53
N ALA A 19 -2.10 -2.87 13.39
CA ALA A 19 -2.25 -4.31 13.54
C ALA A 19 -3.29 -4.71 14.62
N ASP A 20 -3.86 -3.78 15.36
CA ASP A 20 -4.89 -4.07 16.36
C ASP A 20 -6.29 -4.04 15.73
N LEU A 21 -6.94 -5.19 15.72
CA LEU A 21 -8.30 -5.33 15.17
C LEU A 21 -9.32 -4.38 15.84
N LYS A 22 -9.15 -4.05 17.12
CA LYS A 22 -10.04 -3.10 17.80
C LYS A 22 -9.87 -1.69 17.25
N ILE A 23 -8.63 -1.29 17.00
CA ILE A 23 -8.30 -0.01 16.39
C ILE A 23 -8.83 0.05 14.94
N ILE A 24 -8.64 -1.00 14.16
CA ILE A 24 -9.17 -1.10 12.79
C ILE A 24 -10.69 -0.95 12.79
N LYS A 25 -11.41 -1.68 13.65
CA LYS A 25 -12.88 -1.57 13.76
C LYS A 25 -13.31 -0.17 14.18
N SER A 26 -12.59 0.44 15.14
CA SER A 26 -12.91 1.80 15.59
C SER A 26 -12.67 2.84 14.48
N LEU A 27 -11.65 2.66 13.64
CA LEU A 27 -11.36 3.50 12.48
C LEU A 27 -12.50 3.43 11.45
N VAL A 28 -12.91 2.22 11.10
CA VAL A 28 -14.01 1.99 10.14
C VAL A 28 -15.32 2.56 10.69
N GLN A 29 -15.64 2.30 11.95
CA GLN A 29 -16.84 2.85 12.60
C GLN A 29 -16.79 4.38 12.66
N LYS A 30 -15.64 4.97 13.02
CA LYS A 30 -15.48 6.42 13.05
C LYS A 30 -15.71 7.07 11.68
N ALA A 31 -15.27 6.42 10.61
CA ALA A 31 -15.52 6.89 9.24
C ALA A 31 -17.03 6.91 8.94
N VAL A 32 -17.74 5.84 9.28
CA VAL A 32 -19.19 5.75 9.09
C VAL A 32 -19.93 6.79 9.94
N ASP A 33 -19.58 6.90 11.22
CA ASP A 33 -20.23 7.86 12.13
C ASP A 33 -20.05 9.32 11.70
N SER A 34 -18.87 9.64 11.15
CA SER A 34 -18.50 11.01 10.81
C SER A 34 -18.92 11.41 9.38
N PHE A 35 -18.93 10.46 8.43
CA PHE A 35 -19.13 10.74 7.00
C PHE A 35 -20.28 9.94 6.37
N GLY A 36 -20.91 9.05 7.12
CA GLY A 36 -22.08 8.29 6.72
C GLY A 36 -21.79 7.08 5.82
N LYS A 37 -20.61 6.99 5.20
CA LYS A 37 -20.24 5.93 4.26
C LYS A 37 -18.72 5.80 4.06
N ILE A 38 -18.32 4.71 3.40
CA ILE A 38 -16.97 4.48 2.92
C ILE A 38 -17.04 4.16 1.41
N ASP A 39 -16.42 4.99 0.58
CA ASP A 39 -16.34 4.80 -0.87
C ASP A 39 -14.97 4.30 -1.29
N LEU A 40 -13.91 4.77 -0.64
CA LEU A 40 -12.52 4.52 -1.00
C LEU A 40 -11.71 4.07 0.21
N VAL A 41 -10.81 3.10 0.01
CA VAL A 41 -9.90 2.61 1.05
C VAL A 41 -8.47 2.57 0.53
N VAL A 42 -7.53 3.09 1.33
CA VAL A 42 -6.11 2.94 1.09
C VAL A 42 -5.48 2.21 2.28
N ALA A 43 -5.08 0.95 2.09
CA ALA A 43 -4.33 0.19 3.07
C ALA A 43 -2.82 0.47 2.86
N ASN A 44 -2.35 1.58 3.42
CA ASN A 44 -0.99 2.08 3.22
C ASN A 44 -0.04 1.77 4.40
N ALA A 45 -0.56 1.55 5.59
CA ALA A 45 0.28 1.28 6.76
C ALA A 45 1.20 0.09 6.52
N GLY A 46 2.48 0.26 6.78
CA GLY A 46 3.48 -0.78 6.58
C GLY A 46 4.83 -0.40 7.17
N ILE A 47 5.58 -1.41 7.57
CA ILE A 47 6.96 -1.27 8.03
C ILE A 47 7.89 -2.05 7.12
N THR A 48 9.16 -1.64 7.11
CA THR A 48 10.24 -2.33 6.42
C THR A 48 11.32 -2.69 7.43
N THR A 49 11.67 -3.95 7.50
CA THR A 49 12.76 -4.44 8.33
C THR A 49 13.80 -5.11 7.43
N PHE A 50 15.02 -4.62 7.49
CA PHE A 50 16.17 -5.23 6.83
C PHE A 50 16.80 -6.26 7.77
N GLY A 51 17.33 -7.36 7.22
CA GLY A 51 18.06 -8.33 8.03
C GLY A 51 18.68 -9.44 7.19
N ASP A 52 19.79 -9.97 7.66
CA ASP A 52 20.39 -11.18 7.10
C ASP A 52 19.43 -12.36 7.28
N PHE A 53 19.26 -13.16 6.25
CA PHE A 53 18.32 -14.28 6.28
C PHE A 53 18.65 -15.32 7.35
N PHE A 54 19.94 -15.60 7.56
CA PHE A 54 20.39 -16.60 8.51
C PHE A 54 20.30 -16.16 9.97
N GLU A 55 20.20 -14.84 10.21
CA GLU A 55 20.14 -14.25 11.55
C GLU A 55 18.80 -13.50 11.81
N TYR A 56 17.83 -13.62 10.91
CA TYR A 56 16.57 -12.87 11.01
C TYR A 56 15.74 -13.30 12.22
N GLN A 57 15.38 -12.35 13.07
CA GLN A 57 14.75 -12.64 14.36
C GLN A 57 13.25 -12.92 14.20
N PRO A 58 12.70 -13.95 14.89
CA PRO A 58 11.27 -14.28 14.82
C PRO A 58 10.34 -13.10 15.21
N GLU A 59 10.75 -12.29 16.16
CA GLU A 59 10.00 -11.11 16.63
C GLU A 59 9.87 -10.07 15.55
N SER A 60 10.94 -9.81 14.79
CA SER A 60 10.93 -8.90 13.64
C SER A 60 9.99 -9.41 12.54
N LEU A 61 10.00 -10.72 12.29
CA LEU A 61 9.09 -11.33 11.32
C LEU A 61 7.64 -11.20 11.78
N ARG A 62 7.32 -11.49 13.05
CA ARG A 62 5.96 -11.33 13.59
C ARG A 62 5.47 -9.91 13.45
N GLN A 63 6.26 -8.93 13.90
CA GLN A 63 5.89 -7.52 13.77
C GLN A 63 5.62 -7.11 12.31
N LEU A 64 6.44 -7.59 11.39
CA LEU A 64 6.28 -7.34 9.96
C LEU A 64 4.98 -7.93 9.42
N LEU A 65 4.66 -9.18 9.78
CA LEU A 65 3.42 -9.85 9.40
C LEU A 65 2.19 -9.17 10.02
N ASP A 66 2.27 -8.78 11.29
CA ASP A 66 1.18 -8.12 12.00
C ASP A 66 0.82 -6.78 11.33
N VAL A 67 1.81 -5.93 11.06
CA VAL A 67 1.54 -4.63 10.46
C VAL A 67 1.18 -4.76 8.97
N ASN A 68 2.02 -5.44 8.18
CA ASN A 68 1.88 -5.42 6.72
C ASN A 68 0.75 -6.31 6.22
N LEU A 69 0.53 -7.48 6.85
CA LEU A 69 -0.48 -8.43 6.37
C LEU A 69 -1.75 -8.40 7.21
N PHE A 70 -1.65 -8.64 8.52
CA PHE A 70 -2.81 -8.70 9.40
C PHE A 70 -3.57 -7.36 9.37
N GLY A 71 -2.86 -6.24 9.54
CA GLY A 71 -3.44 -4.90 9.50
C GLY A 71 -4.15 -4.62 8.18
N SER A 72 -3.49 -4.89 7.04
CA SER A 72 -4.07 -4.66 5.71
C SER A 72 -5.27 -5.56 5.44
N PHE A 73 -5.17 -6.85 5.77
CA PHE A 73 -6.24 -7.83 5.58
C PHE A 73 -7.52 -7.41 6.32
N PHE A 74 -7.40 -7.11 7.62
CA PHE A 74 -8.57 -6.77 8.43
C PHE A 74 -9.12 -5.38 8.14
N LEU A 75 -8.28 -4.42 7.74
CA LEU A 75 -8.80 -3.14 7.26
C LEU A 75 -9.67 -3.31 6.01
N VAL A 76 -9.18 -4.07 5.04
CA VAL A 76 -9.97 -4.39 3.82
C VAL A 76 -11.25 -5.14 4.19
N GLN A 77 -11.17 -6.15 5.06
CA GLN A 77 -12.33 -6.92 5.46
C GLN A 77 -13.40 -6.06 6.15
N GLU A 78 -13.03 -5.26 7.16
CA GLU A 78 -13.99 -4.44 7.90
C GLU A 78 -14.59 -3.34 7.03
N ALA A 79 -13.80 -2.69 6.19
CA ALA A 79 -14.30 -1.69 5.26
C ALA A 79 -15.22 -2.31 4.19
N SER A 80 -14.87 -3.47 3.66
CA SER A 80 -15.68 -4.17 2.66
C SER A 80 -17.04 -4.64 3.20
N LYS A 81 -17.15 -4.94 4.51
CA LYS A 81 -18.45 -5.21 5.14
C LYS A 81 -19.36 -3.99 5.05
N VAL A 82 -18.85 -2.81 5.36
CA VAL A 82 -19.59 -1.56 5.24
C VAL A 82 -19.97 -1.28 3.79
N MET A 83 -19.03 -1.37 2.86
CA MET A 83 -19.30 -1.17 1.42
C MET A 83 -20.36 -2.15 0.89
N LYS A 84 -20.35 -3.41 1.36
CA LYS A 84 -21.37 -4.40 1.01
C LYS A 84 -22.76 -3.99 1.49
N GLU A 85 -22.88 -3.51 2.71
CA GLU A 85 -24.15 -3.04 3.27
C GLU A 85 -24.67 -1.78 2.58
N GLN A 86 -23.77 -0.88 2.17
CA GLN A 86 -24.10 0.34 1.42
C GLN A 86 -24.65 0.06 0.02
N GLN A 87 -24.25 -1.02 -0.62
CA GLN A 87 -24.61 -1.39 -2.01
C GLN A 87 -24.26 -0.34 -3.08
N THR A 88 -23.25 0.51 -2.80
CA THR A 88 -22.82 1.59 -3.71
C THR A 88 -21.54 1.26 -4.48
N GLY A 89 -20.96 0.07 -4.22
CA GLY A 89 -19.64 -0.25 -4.73
C GLY A 89 -18.53 0.49 -3.99
N GLY A 90 -17.35 0.56 -4.59
CA GLY A 90 -16.20 1.26 -4.03
C GLY A 90 -14.87 0.88 -4.67
N SER A 91 -13.79 1.48 -4.19
CA SER A 91 -12.44 1.17 -4.66
C SER A 91 -11.46 1.00 -3.50
N ILE A 92 -10.62 -0.01 -3.58
CA ILE A 92 -9.63 -0.34 -2.56
C ILE A 92 -8.24 -0.40 -3.22
N VAL A 93 -7.25 0.27 -2.61
CA VAL A 93 -5.85 0.19 -3.01
C VAL A 93 -4.99 -0.21 -1.82
N LEU A 94 -4.14 -1.22 -2.01
CA LEU A 94 -3.14 -1.62 -1.03
C LEU A 94 -1.74 -1.21 -1.51
N THR A 95 -0.89 -0.80 -0.57
CA THR A 95 0.50 -0.45 -0.87
C THR A 95 1.38 -1.69 -0.82
N SER A 96 1.75 -2.20 -1.99
CA SER A 96 2.76 -3.24 -2.17
C SER A 96 4.17 -2.62 -2.25
N SER A 97 5.05 -3.20 -3.01
CA SER A 97 6.41 -2.75 -3.32
C SER A 97 6.93 -3.54 -4.52
N VAL A 98 7.87 -2.98 -5.26
CA VAL A 98 8.66 -3.73 -6.26
C VAL A 98 9.36 -4.95 -5.68
N THR A 99 9.62 -4.99 -4.37
CA THR A 99 10.19 -6.16 -3.68
C THR A 99 9.21 -7.34 -3.61
N GLY A 100 7.93 -7.14 -3.89
CA GLY A 100 6.97 -8.24 -4.13
C GLY A 100 7.16 -8.93 -5.49
N HIS A 101 7.83 -8.26 -6.44
CA HIS A 101 8.10 -8.77 -7.80
C HIS A 101 9.55 -9.19 -8.01
N GLN A 102 10.50 -8.52 -7.34
CA GLN A 102 11.92 -8.68 -7.54
C GLN A 102 12.66 -8.84 -6.22
N ALA A 103 13.62 -9.74 -6.19
CA ALA A 103 14.47 -9.93 -5.02
C ALA A 103 15.33 -8.69 -4.74
N HIS A 104 15.47 -8.37 -3.46
CA HIS A 104 16.35 -7.32 -2.98
C HIS A 104 17.15 -7.84 -1.78
N PRO A 105 18.46 -7.56 -1.70
CA PRO A 105 19.27 -7.96 -0.55
C PRO A 105 18.67 -7.53 0.77
N PHE A 106 18.71 -8.40 1.77
CA PHE A 106 18.23 -8.15 3.14
C PHE A 106 16.72 -7.91 3.31
N LEU A 107 15.91 -8.10 2.26
CA LEU A 107 14.46 -7.86 2.28
C LEU A 107 13.62 -9.11 2.05
N ALA A 108 14.14 -10.32 2.32
CA ALA A 108 13.40 -11.57 2.10
C ALA A 108 12.04 -11.57 2.80
N ALA A 109 11.99 -11.24 4.09
CA ALA A 109 10.75 -11.20 4.86
C ALA A 109 9.80 -10.08 4.37
N TYR A 110 10.34 -8.88 4.11
CA TYR A 110 9.54 -7.75 3.61
C TYR A 110 8.94 -8.05 2.24
N GLY A 111 9.75 -8.51 1.28
CA GLY A 111 9.29 -8.87 -0.06
C GLY A 111 8.18 -9.92 -0.03
N MET A 112 8.31 -10.93 0.83
CA MET A 112 7.27 -11.94 1.06
C MET A 112 5.93 -11.29 1.48
N THR A 113 5.94 -10.31 2.39
CA THR A 113 4.70 -9.63 2.80
C THR A 113 4.09 -8.83 1.66
N LYS A 114 4.91 -8.20 0.82
CA LYS A 114 4.44 -7.40 -0.31
C LYS A 114 3.89 -8.26 -1.45
N ALA A 115 4.50 -9.40 -1.74
CA ALA A 115 3.94 -10.39 -2.65
C ALA A 115 2.59 -10.95 -2.16
N ALA A 116 2.48 -11.21 -0.84
CA ALA A 116 1.24 -11.69 -0.23
C ALA A 116 0.09 -10.67 -0.34
N ILE A 117 0.37 -9.36 -0.21
CA ILE A 117 -0.62 -8.29 -0.41
C ILE A 117 -1.16 -8.30 -1.84
N GLU A 118 -0.30 -8.51 -2.83
CA GLU A 118 -0.73 -8.57 -4.23
C GLU A 118 -1.59 -9.79 -4.51
N GLN A 119 -1.23 -10.93 -3.92
CA GLN A 119 -2.04 -12.14 -4.03
C GLN A 119 -3.38 -11.99 -3.30
N LEU A 120 -3.41 -11.27 -2.17
CA LEU A 120 -4.66 -10.93 -1.48
C LEU A 120 -5.60 -10.13 -2.38
N ALA A 121 -5.09 -9.08 -3.05
CA ALA A 121 -5.90 -8.29 -3.97
C ALA A 121 -6.48 -9.15 -5.10
N LYS A 122 -5.69 -10.05 -5.69
CA LYS A 122 -6.15 -10.98 -6.73
C LYS A 122 -7.25 -11.93 -6.23
N ASN A 123 -7.09 -12.50 -5.05
CA ASN A 123 -8.05 -13.45 -4.50
C ASN A 123 -9.38 -12.77 -4.17
N LEU A 124 -9.35 -11.55 -3.62
CA LEU A 124 -10.55 -10.81 -3.22
C LEU A 124 -11.39 -10.31 -4.40
N VAL A 125 -10.90 -10.35 -5.63
CA VAL A 125 -11.71 -10.05 -6.83
C VAL A 125 -12.98 -10.91 -6.87
N ILE A 126 -12.89 -12.17 -6.46
CA ILE A 126 -14.02 -13.11 -6.49
C ILE A 126 -15.15 -12.64 -5.57
N ASP A 127 -14.79 -12.14 -4.37
CA ASP A 127 -15.77 -11.73 -3.37
C ASP A 127 -16.28 -10.30 -3.55
N LEU A 128 -15.40 -9.39 -4.04
CA LEU A 128 -15.66 -7.97 -4.06
C LEU A 128 -16.24 -7.47 -5.39
N SER A 129 -15.84 -8.04 -6.53
CA SER A 129 -16.30 -7.56 -7.84
C SER A 129 -17.82 -7.70 -8.05
N PRO A 130 -18.50 -8.78 -7.58
CA PRO A 130 -19.96 -8.86 -7.65
C PRO A 130 -20.69 -7.77 -6.86
N LEU A 131 -19.99 -7.12 -5.92
CA LEU A 131 -20.51 -6.00 -5.13
C LEU A 131 -20.20 -4.63 -5.77
N GLY A 132 -19.59 -4.60 -6.95
CA GLY A 132 -19.13 -3.36 -7.59
C GLY A 132 -17.91 -2.73 -6.92
N ILE A 133 -17.16 -3.52 -6.14
CA ILE A 133 -15.93 -3.06 -5.45
C ILE A 133 -14.73 -3.56 -6.23
N ASN A 134 -13.87 -2.65 -6.70
CA ASN A 134 -12.59 -3.00 -7.27
C ASN A 134 -11.47 -2.93 -6.22
N ILE A 135 -10.47 -3.79 -6.36
CA ILE A 135 -9.32 -3.87 -5.45
C ILE A 135 -8.04 -4.06 -6.25
N ASN A 136 -7.05 -3.20 -6.01
CA ASN A 136 -5.77 -3.20 -6.70
C ASN A 136 -4.62 -2.94 -5.74
N THR A 137 -3.39 -3.11 -6.22
CA THR A 137 -2.20 -2.70 -5.48
C THR A 137 -1.40 -1.69 -6.28
N VAL A 138 -0.71 -0.80 -5.58
CA VAL A 138 0.39 0.00 -6.11
C VAL A 138 1.68 -0.57 -5.55
N ALA A 139 2.67 -0.81 -6.41
CA ALA A 139 3.99 -1.34 -6.07
C ALA A 139 5.07 -0.27 -6.32
N PRO A 140 5.36 0.60 -5.34
CA PRO A 140 6.39 1.62 -5.47
C PRO A 140 7.79 1.00 -5.57
N GLY A 141 8.64 1.62 -6.40
CA GLY A 141 10.09 1.49 -6.34
C GLY A 141 10.71 2.42 -5.29
N ALA A 142 11.96 2.80 -5.55
CA ALA A 142 12.62 3.81 -4.73
C ALA A 142 11.83 5.11 -4.74
N THR A 143 11.51 5.60 -3.54
CA THR A 143 10.66 6.78 -3.36
C THR A 143 11.29 7.71 -2.33
N LEU A 144 11.33 9.00 -2.62
CA LEU A 144 11.78 10.04 -1.71
C LEU A 144 10.72 10.27 -0.64
N THR A 145 11.05 9.90 0.59
CA THR A 145 10.23 10.09 1.79
C THR A 145 11.08 10.75 2.87
N GLU A 146 10.48 11.27 3.94
CA GLU A 146 11.22 11.82 5.07
C GLU A 146 12.33 10.88 5.55
N ARG A 147 12.01 9.59 5.70
CA ARG A 147 12.98 8.57 6.11
C ARG A 147 14.13 8.37 5.10
N THR A 148 13.84 8.35 3.81
CA THR A 148 14.86 8.11 2.78
C THR A 148 15.75 9.33 2.53
N LEU A 149 15.29 10.53 2.89
CA LEU A 149 16.08 11.75 2.84
C LEU A 149 17.17 11.82 3.95
N GLU A 150 17.09 10.97 4.97
CA GLU A 150 18.14 10.82 5.98
C GLU A 150 19.40 10.12 5.41
N ASP A 151 19.24 9.31 4.38
CA ASP A 151 20.35 8.69 3.63
C ASP A 151 20.86 9.65 2.55
N LYS A 152 22.04 10.22 2.77
CA LYS A 152 22.66 11.20 1.86
C LYS A 152 22.97 10.65 0.46
N ASP A 153 23.16 9.35 0.36
CA ASP A 153 23.49 8.66 -0.89
C ASP A 153 22.26 8.10 -1.62
N TYR A 154 21.08 8.16 -0.99
CA TYR A 154 19.86 7.59 -1.55
C TYR A 154 19.53 8.14 -2.94
N LEU A 155 19.48 9.46 -3.07
CA LEU A 155 19.15 10.13 -4.32
C LEU A 155 20.16 9.77 -5.42
N SER A 156 21.46 9.86 -5.15
CA SER A 156 22.52 9.58 -6.12
C SER A 156 22.54 8.11 -6.55
N THR A 157 22.38 7.20 -5.61
CA THR A 157 22.34 5.76 -5.86
C THR A 157 21.16 5.40 -6.77
N TRP A 158 19.96 5.82 -6.38
CA TRP A 158 18.75 5.47 -7.13
C TRP A 158 18.64 6.21 -8.47
N SER A 159 19.16 7.43 -8.58
CA SER A 159 19.23 8.13 -9.86
C SER A 159 20.10 7.42 -10.90
N ARG A 160 21.15 6.74 -10.45
CA ARG A 160 22.06 5.99 -11.32
C ARG A 160 21.44 4.70 -11.88
N ILE A 161 20.59 4.01 -11.10
CA ILE A 161 20.08 2.68 -11.46
C ILE A 161 18.62 2.70 -11.92
N THR A 162 17.90 3.79 -11.70
CA THR A 162 16.54 3.97 -12.20
C THR A 162 16.57 4.48 -13.64
N PRO A 163 15.95 3.83 -14.63
CA PRO A 163 15.96 4.28 -16.03
C PRO A 163 15.48 5.70 -16.25
N MET A 164 14.50 6.19 -15.47
CA MET A 164 14.06 7.59 -15.51
C MET A 164 15.06 8.58 -14.86
N GLY A 165 16.21 8.12 -14.40
CA GLY A 165 17.30 8.96 -13.85
C GLY A 165 17.02 9.55 -12.47
N LYS A 166 15.95 9.15 -11.80
CA LYS A 166 15.59 9.63 -10.45
C LYS A 166 14.65 8.66 -9.75
N PRO A 167 14.67 8.57 -8.39
CA PRO A 167 13.62 7.91 -7.65
C PRO A 167 12.30 8.67 -7.77
N ALA A 168 11.19 7.98 -7.51
CA ALA A 168 9.86 8.59 -7.46
C ALA A 168 9.74 9.57 -6.27
N THR A 169 8.82 10.51 -6.37
CA THR A 169 8.34 11.32 -5.25
C THR A 169 7.12 10.66 -4.62
N VAL A 170 6.74 11.08 -3.41
CA VAL A 170 5.47 10.65 -2.79
C VAL A 170 4.26 11.04 -3.65
N GLN A 171 4.36 12.14 -4.37
CA GLN A 171 3.32 12.60 -5.28
C GLN A 171 3.15 11.64 -6.47
N ASP A 172 4.22 11.14 -7.08
CA ASP A 172 4.14 10.17 -8.18
C ASP A 172 3.39 8.90 -7.75
N ILE A 173 3.61 8.45 -6.51
CA ILE A 173 2.90 7.29 -5.95
C ILE A 173 1.44 7.63 -5.66
N ALA A 174 1.17 8.80 -5.09
CA ALA A 174 -0.19 9.24 -4.77
C ALA A 174 -1.06 9.38 -6.02
N GLU A 175 -0.54 9.92 -7.12
CA GLU A 175 -1.28 10.05 -8.38
C GLU A 175 -1.68 8.67 -8.96
N ALA A 176 -0.80 7.67 -8.86
CA ALA A 176 -1.12 6.31 -9.26
C ALA A 176 -2.25 5.71 -8.40
N MET A 177 -2.22 5.95 -7.08
CA MET A 177 -3.30 5.52 -6.18
C MET A 177 -4.61 6.25 -6.49
N ILE A 178 -4.58 7.57 -6.69
CA ILE A 178 -5.76 8.38 -7.04
C ILE A 178 -6.38 7.87 -8.35
N PHE A 179 -5.56 7.56 -9.35
CA PHE A 179 -6.06 6.95 -10.60
C PHE A 179 -6.80 5.64 -10.34
N LEU A 180 -6.20 4.69 -9.58
CA LEU A 180 -6.83 3.39 -9.30
C LEU A 180 -8.09 3.51 -8.42
N LEU A 181 -8.20 4.55 -7.60
CA LEU A 181 -9.38 4.86 -6.79
C LEU A 181 -10.47 5.62 -7.57
N SER A 182 -10.14 6.16 -8.73
CA SER A 182 -11.04 7.01 -9.50
C SER A 182 -12.05 6.20 -10.34
N PRO A 183 -13.18 6.81 -10.76
CA PRO A 183 -14.14 6.18 -11.66
C PRO A 183 -13.55 5.74 -13.01
N GLN A 184 -12.44 6.33 -13.44
CA GLN A 184 -11.74 5.98 -14.68
C GLN A 184 -11.13 4.57 -14.62
N ALA A 185 -10.79 4.10 -13.41
CA ALA A 185 -10.24 2.76 -13.17
C ALA A 185 -11.31 1.72 -12.77
N ARG A 186 -12.60 2.03 -12.87
CA ARG A 186 -13.69 1.17 -12.37
C ARG A 186 -13.71 -0.27 -12.93
N HIS A 187 -13.03 -0.52 -14.05
CA HIS A 187 -12.92 -1.86 -14.65
C HIS A 187 -11.53 -2.47 -14.48
N ILE A 188 -10.68 -1.87 -13.65
CA ILE A 188 -9.37 -2.38 -13.26
C ILE A 188 -9.50 -2.98 -11.87
N THR A 189 -9.30 -4.30 -11.74
CA THR A 189 -9.35 -5.00 -10.45
C THR A 189 -8.37 -6.18 -10.42
N GLY A 190 -7.82 -6.49 -9.27
CA GLY A 190 -6.84 -7.56 -9.08
C GLY A 190 -5.45 -7.26 -9.68
N GLN A 191 -5.16 -6.02 -10.04
CA GLN A 191 -3.92 -5.64 -10.71
C GLN A 191 -2.92 -5.03 -9.72
N SER A 192 -1.63 -5.20 -10.03
CA SER A 192 -0.53 -4.52 -9.35
C SER A 192 0.09 -3.50 -10.31
N LEU A 193 -0.03 -2.22 -9.97
CA LEU A 193 0.56 -1.13 -10.75
C LEU A 193 1.94 -0.80 -10.20
N VAL A 194 2.98 -1.12 -10.96
CA VAL A 194 4.37 -0.78 -10.61
C VAL A 194 4.63 0.69 -10.93
N VAL A 195 5.22 1.41 -9.95
CA VAL A 195 5.59 2.83 -10.07
C VAL A 195 7.04 2.98 -9.59
N ASP A 196 7.99 2.73 -10.49
CA ASP A 196 9.41 2.56 -10.14
C ASP A 196 10.40 3.22 -11.12
N GLY A 197 9.88 4.02 -12.05
CA GLY A 197 10.71 4.64 -13.08
C GLY A 197 11.38 3.67 -14.05
N GLY A 198 10.83 2.45 -14.17
CA GLY A 198 11.31 1.40 -15.06
C GLY A 198 12.38 0.47 -14.45
N TRP A 199 12.67 0.59 -13.16
CA TRP A 199 13.74 -0.18 -12.52
C TRP A 199 13.54 -1.70 -12.64
N THR A 200 12.34 -2.20 -12.42
CA THR A 200 12.04 -3.63 -12.52
C THR A 200 11.83 -4.12 -13.96
N ALA A 201 11.70 -3.21 -14.92
CA ALA A 201 11.47 -3.53 -16.33
C ALA A 201 12.77 -3.78 -17.11
N VAL A 202 13.93 -3.48 -16.54
CA VAL A 202 15.23 -3.65 -17.19
C VAL A 202 16.07 -4.71 -16.50
N GLY A 203 16.78 -5.52 -17.28
CA GLY A 203 17.83 -6.42 -16.81
C GLY A 203 19.18 -5.73 -16.73
N VAL A 204 20.16 -6.39 -16.09
CA VAL A 204 21.54 -5.94 -16.15
C VAL A 204 22.05 -6.11 -17.58
N SER A 205 22.50 -4.99 -18.19
CA SER A 205 23.11 -5.02 -19.52
C SER A 205 24.43 -5.80 -19.46
N PRO A 206 24.69 -6.70 -20.40
CA PRO A 206 25.96 -7.40 -20.47
C PRO A 206 27.08 -6.51 -21.07
N TYR A 207 26.78 -5.27 -21.46
CA TYR A 207 27.71 -4.30 -22.07
C TYR A 207 27.74 -2.99 -21.27
#